data_8c510a41756479233f4e5dbf44e9ae2b
#
_entry.id   8c510a41756479233f4e5dbf44e9ae2b
#
_cell.length_a   1.000
_cell.length_b   1.000
_cell.length_c   1.000
_cell.angle_alpha   90.00
_cell.angle_beta   90.00
_cell.angle_gamma   90.00
#
_symmetry.space_group_name_H-M   'P 1'
#
loop_
_entity.id
_entity.type
_entity.pdbx_description
1 polymer ?
#
loop_
_entity_poly.entity_id
_entity_poly.type
_entity_poly.pdbx_seq_one_letter_code
_entity_poly.pdbx_strand_id
1 'polypeptide(L)'
;MEINETTPGPIGIFDSGYGGLSVFKEIAALLPQYDYIYFGDNARAPYGIRSFDTIYKYTLECVRHLFDQGCHLVILACNTASAKALRTIQQHDLPTYPSSFNVLGVIRPTTELIGHLTATGHVGIMATTGTVQSQSYVVEIEKFFPEVHVYQQACPMWVPLIENNEHTGPGADYFVKKYIDALLAQSEKIDTIVLGCTHYPLLLEKIRAIVPATIKLVSQGEIVADRLADYLLRHPEIETMCRKTGQYSFFTTETPEVFDEKAQLFYGKAVCSAHFEL
;
A
#
# COMPACT_ATOMS: atom_id res chain seq x y z
N MET A 1 -11.21 26.35 -1.39
CA MET A 1 -11.61 26.14 -2.79
C MET A 1 -12.95 25.40 -2.80
N GLU A 2 -13.88 25.77 -3.65
CA GLU A 2 -15.11 24.97 -3.82
C GLU A 2 -14.70 23.63 -4.47
N ILE A 3 -14.97 22.52 -3.80
CA ILE A 3 -14.71 21.19 -4.33
C ILE A 3 -15.60 20.99 -5.56
N ASN A 4 -15.01 20.70 -6.71
CA ASN A 4 -15.75 20.51 -7.95
C ASN A 4 -16.37 19.10 -7.96
N GLU A 5 -17.62 19.00 -7.55
CA GLU A 5 -18.37 17.75 -7.37
C GLU A 5 -18.81 17.09 -8.68
N THR A 6 -18.69 17.76 -9.81
CA THR A 6 -19.31 17.33 -11.07
C THR A 6 -18.33 17.06 -12.20
N THR A 7 -17.07 17.44 -12.05
CA THR A 7 -16.07 17.26 -13.11
C THR A 7 -15.20 16.04 -12.83
N PRO A 8 -15.11 15.08 -13.75
CA PRO A 8 -14.24 13.93 -13.58
C PRO A 8 -12.77 14.35 -13.38
N GLY A 9 -12.11 13.75 -12.40
CA GLY A 9 -10.72 14.00 -12.04
C GLY A 9 -9.85 12.74 -12.02
N PRO A 10 -8.56 12.86 -11.74
CA PRO A 10 -7.66 11.72 -11.67
C PRO A 10 -7.96 10.83 -10.45
N ILE A 11 -7.52 9.57 -10.50
CA ILE A 11 -7.47 8.70 -9.33
C ILE A 11 -6.22 9.06 -8.53
N GLY A 12 -6.38 9.39 -7.24
CA GLY A 12 -5.28 9.67 -6.34
C GLY A 12 -4.65 8.38 -5.79
N ILE A 13 -3.32 8.27 -5.85
CA ILE A 13 -2.55 7.18 -5.26
C ILE A 13 -1.65 7.79 -4.20
N PHE A 14 -1.95 7.55 -2.94
CA PHE A 14 -1.17 8.06 -1.81
C PHE A 14 -0.26 6.99 -1.23
N ASP A 15 0.98 7.35 -1.00
CA ASP A 15 1.93 6.58 -0.18
C ASP A 15 2.73 7.49 0.76
N SER A 16 3.26 6.91 1.83
CA SER A 16 4.15 7.62 2.75
C SER A 16 5.54 7.92 2.16
N GLY A 17 5.84 7.41 0.97
CA GLY A 17 7.14 7.53 0.33
C GLY A 17 7.18 7.00 -1.09
N TYR A 18 8.11 6.06 -1.33
CA TYR A 18 8.35 5.50 -2.67
C TYR A 18 7.63 4.17 -2.91
N GLY A 19 7.41 3.41 -1.83
CA GLY A 19 6.98 2.00 -1.91
C GLY A 19 5.67 1.79 -2.66
N GLY A 20 4.73 2.71 -2.52
CA GLY A 20 3.44 2.69 -3.20
C GLY A 20 3.53 2.67 -4.72
N LEU A 21 4.66 3.08 -5.31
CA LEU A 21 4.92 2.97 -6.73
C LEU A 21 4.93 1.52 -7.22
N SER A 22 5.28 0.55 -6.36
CA SER A 22 5.20 -0.87 -6.68
C SER A 22 3.75 -1.35 -6.87
N VAL A 23 2.80 -0.76 -6.15
CA VAL A 23 1.36 -1.00 -6.30
C VAL A 23 0.81 -0.21 -7.49
N PHE A 24 1.17 1.07 -7.59
CA PHE A 24 0.75 1.94 -8.69
C PHE A 24 1.16 1.39 -10.06
N LYS A 25 2.35 0.80 -10.17
CA LYS A 25 2.82 0.15 -11.39
C LYS A 25 1.83 -0.90 -11.92
N GLU A 26 1.31 -1.76 -11.05
CA GLU A 26 0.36 -2.80 -11.44
C GLU A 26 -1.03 -2.22 -11.75
N ILE A 27 -1.47 -1.21 -10.98
CA ILE A 27 -2.71 -0.48 -11.27
C ILE A 27 -2.62 0.18 -12.66
N ALA A 28 -1.55 0.92 -12.94
CA ALA A 28 -1.35 1.62 -14.21
C ALA A 28 -1.19 0.66 -15.41
N ALA A 29 -0.65 -0.55 -15.17
CA ALA A 29 -0.55 -1.57 -16.21
C ALA A 29 -1.91 -2.19 -16.56
N LEU A 30 -2.76 -2.43 -15.57
CA LEU A 30 -4.08 -3.02 -15.75
C LEU A 30 -5.13 -2.00 -16.23
N LEU A 31 -5.05 -0.77 -15.76
CA LEU A 31 -6.03 0.30 -15.96
C LEU A 31 -5.38 1.56 -16.58
N PRO A 32 -4.68 1.44 -17.73
CA PRO A 32 -3.90 2.52 -18.32
C PRO A 32 -4.73 3.69 -18.86
N GLN A 33 -6.04 3.50 -19.01
CA GLN A 33 -6.95 4.52 -19.54
C GLN A 33 -7.26 5.65 -18.56
N TYR A 34 -7.11 5.42 -17.23
CA TYR A 34 -7.40 6.45 -16.24
C TYR A 34 -6.24 7.42 -16.06
N ASP A 35 -6.57 8.62 -15.61
CA ASP A 35 -5.59 9.58 -15.14
C ASP A 35 -5.26 9.31 -13.68
N TYR A 36 -3.99 9.53 -13.32
CA TYR A 36 -3.52 9.30 -11.96
C TYR A 36 -2.70 10.46 -11.43
N ILE A 37 -2.86 10.74 -10.14
CA ILE A 37 -1.91 11.51 -9.34
C ILE A 37 -1.28 10.56 -8.32
N TYR A 38 0.02 10.33 -8.42
CA TYR A 38 0.79 9.72 -7.34
C TYR A 38 1.29 10.82 -6.39
N PHE A 39 1.04 10.65 -5.11
CA PHE A 39 1.47 11.58 -4.06
C PHE A 39 2.27 10.83 -2.98
N GLY A 40 3.56 11.15 -2.86
CA GLY A 40 4.50 10.58 -1.88
C GLY A 40 4.81 11.58 -0.76
N ASP A 41 4.45 11.25 0.48
CA ASP A 41 4.77 12.07 1.66
C ASP A 41 6.16 11.76 2.22
N ASN A 42 7.18 11.91 1.37
CA ASN A 42 8.55 11.48 1.62
C ASN A 42 9.23 12.27 2.76
N ALA A 43 8.94 13.57 2.91
CA ALA A 43 9.54 14.41 3.95
C ALA A 43 9.14 13.97 5.36
N ARG A 44 7.98 13.30 5.53
CA ARG A 44 7.50 12.80 6.83
C ARG A 44 7.68 11.28 7.01
N ALA A 45 8.25 10.60 6.01
CA ALA A 45 8.61 9.18 6.10
C ALA A 45 9.68 8.92 7.20
N PRO A 46 9.76 7.70 7.76
CA PRO A 46 8.88 6.55 7.56
C PRO A 46 7.65 6.58 8.48
N TYR A 47 6.51 6.09 7.98
CA TYR A 47 5.26 5.98 8.76
C TYR A 47 5.25 4.77 9.70
N GLY A 48 6.00 3.73 9.38
CA GLY A 48 5.95 2.43 10.05
C GLY A 48 6.25 2.42 11.55
N ILE A 49 6.86 3.48 12.08
CA ILE A 49 7.24 3.64 13.49
C ILE A 49 6.49 4.78 14.22
N ARG A 50 5.61 5.49 13.52
CA ARG A 50 4.88 6.63 14.08
C ARG A 50 3.64 6.18 14.86
N SER A 51 3.17 7.05 15.78
CA SER A 51 1.93 6.82 16.52
C SER A 51 0.71 6.77 15.59
N PHE A 52 -0.40 6.20 16.11
CA PHE A 52 -1.66 6.14 15.38
C PHE A 52 -2.16 7.54 14.99
N ASP A 53 -2.20 8.47 15.96
CA ASP A 53 -2.69 9.84 15.75
C ASP A 53 -1.86 10.62 14.73
N THR A 54 -0.53 10.42 14.75
CA THR A 54 0.36 11.07 13.78
C THR A 54 0.08 10.57 12.37
N ILE A 55 -0.04 9.25 12.18
CA ILE A 55 -0.32 8.66 10.87
C ILE A 55 -1.70 9.08 10.35
N TYR A 56 -2.71 9.07 11.22
CA TYR A 56 -4.03 9.54 10.86
C TYR A 56 -4.02 10.99 10.36
N LYS A 57 -3.39 11.91 11.12
CA LYS A 57 -3.30 13.32 10.73
C LYS A 57 -2.59 13.52 9.40
N TYR A 58 -1.42 12.89 9.21
CA TYR A 58 -0.66 13.01 7.98
C TYR A 58 -1.41 12.43 6.78
N THR A 59 -2.01 11.26 6.95
CA THR A 59 -2.79 10.63 5.88
C THR A 59 -4.01 11.46 5.50
N LEU A 60 -4.75 11.97 6.49
CA LEU A 60 -5.93 12.81 6.24
C LEU A 60 -5.58 14.09 5.49
N GLU A 61 -4.48 14.74 5.85
CA GLU A 61 -3.98 15.95 5.19
C GLU A 61 -3.67 15.66 3.70
N CYS A 62 -2.97 14.56 3.41
CA CYS A 62 -2.68 14.15 2.05
C CYS A 62 -3.94 13.74 1.26
N VAL A 63 -4.91 13.08 1.89
CA VAL A 63 -6.19 12.73 1.26
C VAL A 63 -6.97 14.00 0.91
N ARG A 64 -7.04 14.97 1.81
CA ARG A 64 -7.69 16.26 1.56
C ARG A 64 -7.04 16.99 0.39
N HIS A 65 -5.70 17.01 0.38
CA HIS A 65 -4.98 17.59 -0.75
C HIS A 65 -5.34 16.93 -2.08
N LEU A 66 -5.37 15.60 -2.14
CA LEU A 66 -5.77 14.89 -3.36
C LEU A 66 -7.23 15.19 -3.77
N PHE A 67 -8.13 15.34 -2.82
CA PHE A 67 -9.50 15.78 -3.10
C PHE A 67 -9.52 17.21 -3.66
N ASP A 68 -8.71 18.12 -3.12
CA ASP A 68 -8.57 19.49 -3.63
C ASP A 68 -7.96 19.54 -5.05
N GLN A 69 -7.17 18.53 -5.43
CA GLN A 69 -6.68 18.32 -6.80
C GLN A 69 -7.72 17.69 -7.74
N GLY A 70 -8.94 17.48 -7.26
CA GLY A 70 -10.04 16.92 -8.02
C GLY A 70 -10.10 15.39 -8.06
N CYS A 71 -9.33 14.69 -7.25
CA CYS A 71 -9.43 13.24 -7.13
C CYS A 71 -10.71 12.87 -6.39
N HIS A 72 -11.64 12.18 -7.03
CA HIS A 72 -12.84 11.64 -6.37
C HIS A 72 -12.58 10.28 -5.69
N LEU A 73 -11.58 9.56 -6.16
CA LEU A 73 -11.15 8.29 -5.60
C LEU A 73 -9.68 8.36 -5.20
N VAL A 74 -9.39 8.06 -3.93
CA VAL A 74 -8.02 7.98 -3.41
C VAL A 74 -7.72 6.57 -2.93
N ILE A 75 -6.59 6.03 -3.37
CA ILE A 75 -6.08 4.72 -2.94
C ILE A 75 -4.91 4.95 -1.97
N LEU A 76 -5.06 4.50 -0.72
CA LEU A 76 -3.95 4.47 0.23
C LEU A 76 -3.06 3.27 -0.08
N ALA A 77 -2.05 3.45 -0.91
CA ALA A 77 -1.10 2.41 -1.29
C ALA A 77 -0.20 1.98 -0.11
N CYS A 78 0.05 2.89 0.85
CA CYS A 78 0.79 2.59 2.07
C CYS A 78 0.01 1.65 3.00
N ASN A 79 0.58 0.48 3.33
CA ASN A 79 0.00 -0.45 4.29
C ASN A 79 -0.17 0.15 5.68
N THR A 80 0.81 0.92 6.16
CA THR A 80 0.75 1.56 7.49
C THR A 80 -0.36 2.62 7.54
N ALA A 81 -0.51 3.43 6.49
CA ALA A 81 -1.61 4.40 6.40
C ALA A 81 -2.97 3.70 6.30
N SER A 82 -3.09 2.67 5.45
CA SER A 82 -4.30 1.83 5.36
C SER A 82 -4.67 1.21 6.71
N ALA A 83 -3.68 0.73 7.46
CA ALA A 83 -3.89 0.08 8.74
C ALA A 83 -4.32 1.03 9.85
N LYS A 84 -3.77 2.25 9.86
CA LYS A 84 -3.92 3.19 11.00
C LYS A 84 -4.87 4.35 10.72
N ALA A 85 -5.11 4.73 9.48
CA ALA A 85 -5.89 5.92 9.16
C ALA A 85 -7.21 5.64 8.42
N LEU A 86 -7.23 4.66 7.52
CA LEU A 86 -8.34 4.44 6.59
C LEU A 86 -9.70 4.35 7.28
N ARG A 87 -9.83 3.50 8.30
CA ARG A 87 -11.12 3.29 8.99
C ARG A 87 -11.64 4.58 9.62
N THR A 88 -10.75 5.36 10.25
CA THR A 88 -11.11 6.63 10.87
C THR A 88 -11.54 7.63 9.80
N ILE A 89 -10.79 7.75 8.72
CA ILE A 89 -11.14 8.62 7.58
C ILE A 89 -12.50 8.24 7.00
N GLN A 90 -12.75 6.96 6.73
CA GLN A 90 -14.02 6.48 6.16
C GLN A 90 -15.22 6.70 7.09
N GLN A 91 -15.03 6.60 8.41
CA GLN A 91 -16.13 6.72 9.39
C GLN A 91 -16.41 8.14 9.84
N HIS A 92 -15.40 9.00 9.89
CA HIS A 92 -15.52 10.33 10.51
C HIS A 92 -15.33 11.48 9.53
N ASP A 93 -14.37 11.37 8.60
CA ASP A 93 -14.05 12.48 7.70
C ASP A 93 -14.81 12.36 6.37
N LEU A 94 -14.79 11.19 5.74
CA LEU A 94 -15.42 10.97 4.42
C LEU A 94 -16.92 11.31 4.39
N PRO A 95 -17.73 11.07 5.46
CA PRO A 95 -19.14 11.49 5.48
C PRO A 95 -19.37 12.99 5.41
N THR A 96 -18.33 13.81 5.57
CA THR A 96 -18.43 15.29 5.38
C THR A 96 -18.24 15.71 3.93
N TYR A 97 -17.85 14.78 3.05
CA TYR A 97 -17.70 14.98 1.60
C TYR A 97 -18.92 14.42 0.84
N PRO A 98 -19.13 14.87 -0.40
CA PRO A 98 -20.14 14.29 -1.28
C PRO A 98 -19.94 12.78 -1.49
N SER A 99 -21.02 12.06 -1.77
CA SER A 99 -21.00 10.61 -1.98
C SER A 99 -20.18 10.14 -3.20
N SER A 100 -19.79 11.07 -4.07
CA SER A 100 -18.87 10.85 -5.19
C SER A 100 -17.40 10.75 -4.78
N PHE A 101 -17.07 11.00 -3.50
CA PHE A 101 -15.72 10.88 -2.98
C PHE A 101 -15.54 9.57 -2.21
N ASN A 102 -14.43 8.88 -2.44
CA ASN A 102 -14.12 7.67 -1.68
C ASN A 102 -12.62 7.49 -1.44
N VAL A 103 -12.29 6.75 -0.36
CA VAL A 103 -10.92 6.38 0.00
C VAL A 103 -10.87 4.87 0.20
N LEU A 104 -9.98 4.20 -0.52
CA LEU A 104 -9.75 2.76 -0.42
C LEU A 104 -8.33 2.48 0.11
N GLY A 105 -8.12 1.30 0.66
CA GLY A 105 -6.80 0.87 1.13
C GLY A 105 -6.37 -0.46 0.52
N VAL A 106 -5.09 -0.80 0.71
CA VAL A 106 -4.49 -1.99 0.08
C VAL A 106 -4.54 -3.26 0.93
N ILE A 107 -5.01 -3.19 2.18
CA ILE A 107 -5.10 -4.37 3.06
C ILE A 107 -6.28 -5.25 2.67
N ARG A 108 -7.46 -4.68 2.59
CA ARG A 108 -8.71 -5.40 2.34
C ARG A 108 -8.71 -6.21 1.04
N PRO A 109 -8.21 -5.72 -0.12
CA PRO A 109 -8.07 -6.51 -1.33
C PRO A 109 -7.37 -7.86 -1.12
N THR A 110 -6.29 -7.87 -0.33
CA THR A 110 -5.52 -9.08 -0.03
C THR A 110 -6.27 -9.99 0.94
N THR A 111 -6.88 -9.42 1.99
CA THR A 111 -7.57 -10.20 3.02
C THR A 111 -8.83 -10.90 2.50
N GLU A 112 -9.52 -10.32 1.52
CA GLU A 112 -10.67 -10.94 0.85
C GLU A 112 -10.31 -12.18 0.01
N LEU A 113 -9.03 -12.39 -0.27
CA LEU A 113 -8.56 -13.54 -1.07
C LEU A 113 -7.81 -14.58 -0.23
N ILE A 114 -7.38 -14.22 0.99
CA ILE A 114 -6.37 -15.00 1.71
C ILE A 114 -6.80 -16.43 2.00
N GLY A 115 -8.07 -16.65 2.32
CA GLY A 115 -8.61 -18.00 2.54
C GLY A 115 -8.58 -18.89 1.31
N HIS A 116 -8.57 -18.30 0.11
CA HIS A 116 -8.44 -19.05 -1.16
C HIS A 116 -6.96 -19.26 -1.55
N LEU A 117 -6.03 -18.59 -0.89
CA LEU A 117 -4.60 -18.68 -1.17
C LEU A 117 -3.89 -19.70 -0.29
N THR A 118 -4.40 -19.96 0.92
CA THR A 118 -3.87 -20.97 1.85
C THR A 118 -4.59 -22.29 1.71
N ALA A 119 -3.87 -23.39 1.83
CA ALA A 119 -4.42 -24.75 1.87
C ALA A 119 -4.53 -25.27 3.32
N THR A 120 -3.68 -24.80 4.23
CA THR A 120 -3.65 -25.22 5.63
C THR A 120 -4.49 -24.36 6.55
N GLY A 121 -4.92 -23.18 6.09
CA GLY A 121 -5.55 -22.18 6.93
C GLY A 121 -4.57 -21.44 7.86
N HIS A 122 -3.24 -21.52 7.61
CA HIS A 122 -2.23 -20.87 8.44
C HIS A 122 -1.41 -19.87 7.60
N VAL A 123 -1.56 -18.57 7.88
CA VAL A 123 -1.02 -17.48 7.08
C VAL A 123 -0.07 -16.61 7.91
N GLY A 124 1.11 -16.36 7.36
CA GLY A 124 2.08 -15.41 7.88
C GLY A 124 1.90 -14.02 7.26
N ILE A 125 1.98 -12.97 8.05
CA ILE A 125 1.99 -11.57 7.60
C ILE A 125 3.32 -10.95 7.99
N MET A 126 4.12 -10.55 7.01
CA MET A 126 5.34 -9.76 7.24
C MET A 126 5.03 -8.29 6.93
N ALA A 127 5.21 -7.42 7.92
CA ALA A 127 4.80 -6.02 7.79
C ALA A 127 5.67 -5.08 8.63
N THR A 128 5.42 -3.77 8.54
CA THR A 128 6.05 -2.79 9.44
C THR A 128 5.55 -2.96 10.87
N THR A 129 6.32 -2.46 11.85
CA THR A 129 5.91 -2.47 13.26
C THR A 129 4.52 -1.86 13.45
N GLY A 130 4.25 -0.73 12.80
CA GLY A 130 2.96 -0.05 12.90
C GLY A 130 1.79 -0.84 12.34
N THR A 131 1.98 -1.54 11.22
CA THR A 131 0.96 -2.41 10.62
C THR A 131 0.68 -3.61 11.52
N VAL A 132 1.70 -4.29 12.05
CA VAL A 132 1.54 -5.41 12.98
C VAL A 132 0.81 -4.97 14.25
N GLN A 133 1.22 -3.87 14.87
CA GLN A 133 0.58 -3.33 16.09
C GLN A 133 -0.88 -2.94 15.88
N SER A 134 -1.28 -2.53 14.70
CA SER A 134 -2.66 -2.17 14.39
C SER A 134 -3.62 -3.36 14.39
N GLN A 135 -3.11 -4.59 14.25
CA GLN A 135 -3.88 -5.82 14.06
C GLN A 135 -4.83 -5.81 12.85
N SER A 136 -4.66 -4.86 11.92
CA SER A 136 -5.61 -4.66 10.81
C SER A 136 -5.73 -5.88 9.91
N TYR A 137 -4.64 -6.61 9.65
CA TYR A 137 -4.71 -7.87 8.89
C TYR A 137 -5.51 -8.94 9.63
N VAL A 138 -5.28 -9.11 10.93
CA VAL A 138 -6.01 -10.08 11.75
C VAL A 138 -7.50 -9.78 11.74
N VAL A 139 -7.86 -8.52 12.05
CA VAL A 139 -9.27 -8.08 12.09
C VAL A 139 -9.95 -8.22 10.73
N GLU A 140 -9.28 -7.87 9.63
CA GLU A 140 -9.90 -7.99 8.30
C GLU A 140 -9.98 -9.44 7.82
N ILE A 141 -8.97 -10.29 8.09
CA ILE A 141 -9.02 -11.73 7.74
C ILE A 141 -10.11 -12.43 8.54
N GLU A 142 -10.25 -12.17 9.84
CA GLU A 142 -11.27 -12.77 10.70
C GLU A 142 -12.71 -12.50 10.19
N LYS A 143 -12.95 -11.36 9.53
CA LYS A 143 -14.28 -11.04 8.97
C LYS A 143 -14.67 -11.93 7.81
N PHE A 144 -13.70 -12.33 6.97
CA PHE A 144 -13.95 -13.10 5.75
C PHE A 144 -13.68 -14.59 5.94
N PHE A 145 -12.72 -14.92 6.79
CA PHE A 145 -12.18 -16.27 7.00
C PHE A 145 -11.87 -16.48 8.49
N PRO A 146 -12.88 -16.59 9.35
CA PRO A 146 -12.69 -16.72 10.80
C PRO A 146 -11.93 -18.00 11.21
N GLU A 147 -11.85 -18.99 10.30
CA GLU A 147 -11.10 -20.24 10.48
C GLU A 147 -9.60 -20.10 10.18
N VAL A 148 -9.16 -18.99 9.59
CA VAL A 148 -7.75 -18.77 9.22
C VAL A 148 -6.94 -18.28 10.42
N HIS A 149 -5.85 -18.97 10.72
CA HIS A 149 -4.91 -18.60 11.76
C HIS A 149 -3.85 -17.63 11.18
N VAL A 150 -3.77 -16.45 11.76
CA VAL A 150 -2.85 -15.37 11.30
C VAL A 150 -1.68 -15.23 12.25
N TYR A 151 -0.47 -15.31 11.70
CA TYR A 151 0.80 -15.10 12.39
C TYR A 151 1.45 -13.83 11.86
N GLN A 152 1.85 -12.90 12.71
CA GLN A 152 2.42 -11.64 12.27
C GLN A 152 3.87 -11.49 12.71
N GLN A 153 4.71 -10.97 11.82
CA GLN A 153 6.09 -10.63 12.10
C GLN A 153 6.39 -9.20 11.64
N ALA A 154 6.80 -8.36 12.61
CA ALA A 154 7.31 -7.04 12.30
C ALA A 154 8.73 -7.11 11.72
N CYS A 155 8.98 -6.37 10.63
CA CYS A 155 10.25 -6.33 9.91
C CYS A 155 10.82 -4.89 9.87
N PRO A 156 11.21 -4.30 11.03
CA PRO A 156 11.54 -2.88 11.12
C PRO A 156 12.76 -2.46 10.28
N MET A 157 13.67 -3.37 9.96
CA MET A 157 14.87 -3.05 9.19
C MET A 157 14.70 -3.15 7.68
N TRP A 158 13.62 -3.77 7.17
CA TRP A 158 13.50 -3.99 5.73
C TRP A 158 13.31 -2.70 4.94
N VAL A 159 12.43 -1.78 5.40
CA VAL A 159 12.24 -0.48 4.73
C VAL A 159 13.53 0.35 4.72
N PRO A 160 14.23 0.57 5.87
CA PRO A 160 15.51 1.28 5.87
C PRO A 160 16.56 0.68 4.94
N LEU A 161 16.70 -0.64 4.89
CA LEU A 161 17.65 -1.31 3.99
C LEU A 161 17.33 -1.03 2.52
N ILE A 162 16.06 -1.07 2.15
CA ILE A 162 15.62 -0.83 0.78
C ILE A 162 15.84 0.63 0.38
N GLU A 163 15.41 1.58 1.22
CA GLU A 163 15.51 3.01 0.94
C GLU A 163 16.95 3.53 0.89
N ASN A 164 17.88 2.84 1.53
CA ASN A 164 19.32 3.14 1.48
C ASN A 164 20.09 2.29 0.46
N ASN A 165 19.41 1.57 -0.45
CA ASN A 165 20.02 0.68 -1.45
C ASN A 165 20.90 -0.44 -0.87
N GLU A 166 20.70 -0.79 0.42
CA GLU A 166 21.42 -1.87 1.11
C GLU A 166 20.70 -3.24 0.99
N HIS A 167 19.59 -3.30 0.28
CA HIS A 167 18.74 -4.48 0.17
C HIS A 167 19.37 -5.64 -0.61
N THR A 168 20.43 -5.40 -1.38
CA THR A 168 21.19 -6.44 -2.10
C THR A 168 22.36 -7.00 -1.30
N GLY A 169 22.82 -6.26 -0.28
CA GLY A 169 24.00 -6.57 0.51
C GLY A 169 23.79 -7.67 1.58
N PRO A 170 24.88 -8.15 2.22
CA PRO A 170 24.83 -9.20 3.24
C PRO A 170 24.10 -8.77 4.52
N GLY A 171 24.02 -7.47 4.80
CA GLY A 171 23.21 -6.95 5.90
C GLY A 171 21.72 -7.26 5.71
N ALA A 172 21.23 -7.17 4.47
CA ALA A 172 19.88 -7.55 4.14
C ALA A 172 19.66 -9.06 4.33
N ASP A 173 20.59 -9.91 3.91
CA ASP A 173 20.50 -11.37 4.10
C ASP A 173 20.28 -11.74 5.57
N TYR A 174 21.02 -11.10 6.47
CA TYR A 174 20.88 -11.31 7.91
C TYR A 174 19.46 -10.93 8.40
N PHE A 175 18.96 -9.73 8.06
CA PHE A 175 17.65 -9.28 8.54
C PHE A 175 16.49 -10.00 7.84
N VAL A 176 16.63 -10.38 6.57
CA VAL A 176 15.64 -11.18 5.87
C VAL A 176 15.51 -12.54 6.54
N LYS A 177 16.63 -13.24 6.75
CA LYS A 177 16.63 -14.52 7.45
C LYS A 177 16.07 -14.42 8.86
N LYS A 178 16.52 -13.45 9.64
CA LYS A 178 16.10 -13.23 11.03
C LYS A 178 14.58 -13.15 11.17
N TYR A 179 13.91 -12.36 10.30
CA TYR A 179 12.46 -12.15 10.43
C TYR A 179 11.65 -13.30 9.83
N ILE A 180 12.17 -13.97 8.80
CA ILE A 180 11.55 -15.18 8.27
C ILE A 180 11.61 -16.31 9.31
N ASP A 181 12.77 -16.56 9.90
CA ASP A 181 12.92 -17.58 10.94
C ASP A 181 11.97 -17.30 12.13
N ALA A 182 11.87 -16.02 12.54
CA ALA A 182 10.96 -15.62 13.62
C ALA A 182 9.47 -15.80 13.27
N LEU A 183 9.08 -15.62 12.01
CA LEU A 183 7.72 -15.90 11.57
C LEU A 183 7.46 -17.42 11.55
N LEU A 184 8.34 -18.20 10.92
CA LEU A 184 8.17 -19.64 10.76
C LEU A 184 8.26 -20.40 12.07
N ALA A 185 8.97 -19.86 13.07
CA ALA A 185 9.01 -20.42 14.42
C ALA A 185 7.67 -20.33 15.16
N GLN A 186 6.72 -19.49 14.70
CA GLN A 186 5.39 -19.39 15.32
C GLN A 186 4.49 -20.57 14.96
N SER A 187 4.64 -21.18 13.77
CA SER A 187 3.89 -22.36 13.37
C SER A 187 4.52 -23.03 12.13
N GLU A 188 4.70 -24.35 12.22
CA GLU A 188 5.14 -25.19 11.09
C GLU A 188 4.08 -25.36 10.00
N LYS A 189 2.84 -24.95 10.26
CA LYS A 189 1.71 -25.07 9.35
C LYS A 189 1.58 -23.90 8.39
N ILE A 190 2.36 -22.82 8.55
CA ILE A 190 2.32 -21.66 7.66
C ILE A 190 2.66 -22.11 6.23
N ASP A 191 1.71 -21.95 5.31
CA ASP A 191 1.86 -22.29 3.89
C ASP A 191 1.77 -21.06 2.97
N THR A 192 1.36 -19.93 3.50
CA THR A 192 1.21 -18.68 2.76
C THR A 192 1.78 -17.51 3.58
N ILE A 193 2.61 -16.67 2.95
CA ILE A 193 3.17 -15.46 3.55
C ILE A 193 2.78 -14.26 2.70
N VAL A 194 2.14 -13.28 3.33
CA VAL A 194 1.80 -11.99 2.71
C VAL A 194 2.91 -10.97 2.99
N LEU A 195 3.38 -10.30 1.95
CA LEU A 195 4.30 -9.18 2.03
C LEU A 195 3.49 -7.89 2.25
N GLY A 196 3.16 -7.61 3.51
CA GLY A 196 2.28 -6.52 3.96
C GLY A 196 2.96 -5.15 4.03
N CYS A 197 3.86 -4.86 3.09
CA CYS A 197 4.47 -3.56 2.88
C CYS A 197 4.86 -3.41 1.41
N THR A 198 4.63 -2.24 0.86
CA THR A 198 4.89 -1.89 -0.54
C THR A 198 6.36 -1.96 -0.95
N HIS A 199 7.28 -1.88 0.01
CA HIS A 199 8.72 -2.02 -0.22
C HIS A 199 9.17 -3.48 -0.39
N TYR A 200 8.49 -4.42 0.25
CA TYR A 200 8.98 -5.79 0.40
C TYR A 200 9.11 -6.60 -0.90
N PRO A 201 8.39 -6.29 -1.99
CA PRO A 201 8.65 -6.92 -3.29
C PRO A 201 10.11 -6.82 -3.77
N LEU A 202 10.85 -5.77 -3.37
CA LEU A 202 12.28 -5.62 -3.69
C LEU A 202 13.19 -6.61 -2.97
N LEU A 203 12.71 -7.26 -1.91
CA LEU A 203 13.40 -8.35 -1.20
C LEU A 203 12.93 -9.75 -1.65
N LEU A 204 12.02 -9.85 -2.63
CA LEU A 204 11.34 -11.10 -2.98
C LEU A 204 12.33 -12.23 -3.30
N GLU A 205 13.40 -11.96 -4.05
CA GLU A 205 14.41 -12.98 -4.40
C GLU A 205 15.14 -13.50 -3.14
N LYS A 206 15.53 -12.60 -2.22
CA LYS A 206 16.16 -12.99 -0.96
C LYS A 206 15.21 -13.76 -0.05
N ILE A 207 13.95 -13.33 0.01
CA ILE A 207 12.90 -14.03 0.77
C ILE A 207 12.70 -15.42 0.18
N ARG A 208 12.58 -15.54 -1.15
CA ARG A 208 12.38 -16.81 -1.85
C ARG A 208 13.53 -17.78 -1.64
N ALA A 209 14.77 -17.30 -1.52
CA ALA A 209 15.95 -18.13 -1.28
C ALA A 209 15.97 -18.77 0.12
N ILE A 210 15.22 -18.24 1.09
CA ILE A 210 15.21 -18.68 2.48
C ILE A 210 13.92 -19.45 2.82
N VAL A 211 12.79 -18.97 2.29
CA VAL A 211 11.46 -19.58 2.56
C VAL A 211 11.35 -20.93 1.84
N PRO A 212 10.87 -22.00 2.50
CA PRO A 212 10.59 -23.27 1.85
C PRO A 212 9.75 -23.11 0.57
N ALA A 213 10.09 -23.85 -0.48
CA ALA A 213 9.41 -23.75 -1.79
C ALA A 213 7.90 -24.09 -1.72
N THR A 214 7.47 -24.80 -0.68
CA THR A 214 6.06 -25.13 -0.41
C THR A 214 5.25 -23.94 0.09
N ILE A 215 5.90 -22.88 0.58
CA ILE A 215 5.23 -21.70 1.09
C ILE A 215 4.99 -20.71 -0.06
N LYS A 216 3.74 -20.30 -0.22
CA LYS A 216 3.33 -19.29 -1.20
C LYS A 216 3.67 -17.90 -0.68
N LEU A 217 4.37 -17.09 -1.50
CA LEU A 217 4.59 -15.67 -1.24
C LEU A 217 3.58 -14.84 -2.01
N VAL A 218 2.92 -13.92 -1.31
CA VAL A 218 1.87 -13.06 -1.86
C VAL A 218 2.32 -11.61 -1.79
N SER A 219 2.53 -10.99 -2.95
CA SER A 219 2.67 -9.55 -3.12
C SER A 219 1.32 -8.92 -3.43
N GLN A 220 1.13 -7.65 -3.09
CA GLN A 220 -0.20 -7.03 -3.12
C GLN A 220 -0.54 -6.32 -4.44
N GLY A 221 0.46 -5.91 -5.23
CA GLY A 221 0.26 -5.00 -6.36
C GLY A 221 -0.81 -5.48 -7.35
N GLU A 222 -0.65 -6.69 -7.89
CA GLU A 222 -1.62 -7.30 -8.84
C GLU A 222 -3.01 -7.46 -8.21
N ILE A 223 -3.06 -7.95 -6.96
CA ILE A 223 -4.34 -8.14 -6.24
C ILE A 223 -5.08 -6.81 -6.08
N VAL A 224 -4.35 -5.75 -5.72
CA VAL A 224 -4.95 -4.42 -5.57
C VAL A 224 -5.44 -3.89 -6.90
N ALA A 225 -4.68 -4.08 -7.98
CA ALA A 225 -5.09 -3.67 -9.32
C ALA A 225 -6.36 -4.38 -9.79
N ASP A 226 -6.44 -5.71 -9.63
CA ASP A 226 -7.62 -6.51 -9.99
C ASP A 226 -8.85 -6.09 -9.17
N ARG A 227 -8.68 -5.87 -7.86
CA ARG A 227 -9.77 -5.45 -6.99
C ARG A 227 -10.22 -4.02 -7.24
N LEU A 228 -9.31 -3.13 -7.66
CA LEU A 228 -9.69 -1.78 -8.10
C LEU A 228 -10.51 -1.83 -9.39
N ALA A 229 -10.13 -2.68 -10.36
CA ALA A 229 -10.89 -2.87 -11.59
C ALA A 229 -12.32 -3.38 -11.30
N ASP A 230 -12.45 -4.39 -10.44
CA ASP A 230 -13.75 -4.92 -10.00
C ASP A 230 -14.56 -3.87 -9.21
N TYR A 231 -13.90 -3.09 -8.35
CA TYR A 231 -14.55 -1.99 -7.62
C TYR A 231 -15.17 -0.96 -8.57
N LEU A 232 -14.40 -0.48 -9.55
CA LEU A 232 -14.88 0.51 -10.53
C LEU A 232 -16.05 -0.03 -11.37
N LEU A 233 -16.03 -1.31 -11.72
CA LEU A 233 -17.17 -1.96 -12.42
C LEU A 233 -18.44 -2.00 -11.58
N ARG A 234 -18.32 -2.20 -10.27
CA ARG A 234 -19.46 -2.27 -9.34
C ARG A 234 -19.96 -0.91 -8.86
N HIS A 235 -19.15 0.14 -9.03
CA HIS A 235 -19.42 1.50 -8.57
C HIS A 235 -19.36 2.50 -9.73
N PRO A 236 -20.32 2.45 -10.67
CA PRO A 236 -20.34 3.35 -11.83
C PRO A 236 -20.45 4.83 -11.43
N GLU A 237 -21.03 5.13 -10.27
CA GLU A 237 -21.12 6.49 -9.71
C GLU A 237 -19.74 7.08 -9.37
N ILE A 238 -18.78 6.23 -8.96
CA ILE A 238 -17.37 6.63 -8.73
C ILE A 238 -16.60 6.58 -10.05
N GLU A 239 -16.83 5.53 -10.84
CA GLU A 239 -16.12 5.28 -12.09
C GLU A 239 -16.30 6.43 -13.10
N THR A 240 -17.50 6.98 -13.21
CA THR A 240 -17.80 8.13 -14.08
C THR A 240 -17.10 9.42 -13.63
N MET A 241 -16.72 9.52 -12.38
CA MET A 241 -15.94 10.62 -11.84
C MET A 241 -14.42 10.43 -11.98
N CYS A 242 -13.96 9.31 -12.55
CA CYS A 242 -12.57 9.05 -12.86
C CYS A 242 -12.24 9.41 -14.30
N ARG A 243 -11.38 10.43 -14.51
CA ARG A 243 -11.01 10.92 -15.84
C ARG A 243 -10.16 9.90 -16.59
N LYS A 244 -10.39 9.79 -17.92
CA LYS A 244 -9.81 8.74 -18.78
C LYS A 244 -9.05 9.35 -19.97
N THR A 245 -7.90 9.96 -19.71
CA THR A 245 -6.98 10.45 -20.75
C THR A 245 -5.60 9.79 -20.71
N GLY A 246 -5.38 8.90 -19.73
CA GLY A 246 -4.12 8.16 -19.58
C GLY A 246 -2.95 9.02 -19.13
N GLN A 247 -3.21 10.11 -18.40
CA GLN A 247 -2.16 11.02 -17.92
C GLN A 247 -1.76 10.70 -16.48
N TYR A 248 -0.46 10.73 -16.20
CA TYR A 248 0.10 10.45 -14.89
C TYR A 248 0.90 11.64 -14.40
N SER A 249 0.64 12.08 -13.17
CA SER A 249 1.37 13.13 -12.48
C SER A 249 1.94 12.60 -11.18
N PHE A 250 3.15 13.05 -10.82
CA PHE A 250 3.84 12.61 -9.62
C PHE A 250 4.15 13.82 -8.75
N PHE A 251 3.82 13.73 -7.46
CA PHE A 251 4.11 14.76 -6.47
C PHE A 251 4.80 14.15 -5.26
N THR A 252 5.68 14.94 -4.66
CA THR A 252 6.40 14.57 -3.45
C THR A 252 6.52 15.75 -2.50
N THR A 253 6.55 15.48 -1.19
CA THR A 253 6.89 16.49 -0.17
C THR A 253 8.39 16.63 0.05
N GLU A 254 9.21 15.84 -0.66
CA GLU A 254 10.68 15.90 -0.68
C GLU A 254 11.16 16.61 -1.97
N THR A 255 12.46 16.80 -2.11
CA THR A 255 13.09 17.32 -3.32
C THR A 255 12.79 16.40 -4.51
N PRO A 256 12.26 16.91 -5.65
CA PRO A 256 11.89 16.09 -6.80
C PRO A 256 13.03 15.21 -7.34
N GLU A 257 14.25 15.72 -7.39
CA GLU A 257 15.41 14.99 -7.89
C GLU A 257 15.71 13.75 -7.04
N VAL A 258 15.59 13.88 -5.73
CA VAL A 258 15.76 12.75 -4.77
C VAL A 258 14.63 11.74 -4.90
N PHE A 259 13.41 12.22 -5.12
CA PHE A 259 12.26 11.35 -5.35
C PHE A 259 12.41 10.58 -6.66
N ASP A 260 12.71 11.26 -7.77
CA ASP A 260 12.78 10.67 -9.11
C ASP A 260 13.85 9.58 -9.21
N GLU A 261 15.02 9.80 -8.59
CA GLU A 261 16.10 8.79 -8.54
C GLU A 261 15.62 7.50 -7.85
N LYS A 262 15.00 7.62 -6.69
CA LYS A 262 14.52 6.46 -5.92
C LYS A 262 13.26 5.83 -6.50
N ALA A 263 12.37 6.65 -7.08
CA ALA A 263 11.12 6.19 -7.68
C ALA A 263 11.36 5.15 -8.79
N GLN A 264 12.44 5.30 -9.56
CA GLN A 264 12.79 4.36 -10.63
C GLN A 264 12.97 2.92 -10.11
N LEU A 265 13.49 2.74 -8.88
CA LEU A 265 13.67 1.42 -8.29
C LEU A 265 12.33 0.69 -8.08
N PHE A 266 11.28 1.42 -7.68
CA PHE A 266 9.96 0.85 -7.37
C PHE A 266 9.04 0.80 -8.60
N TYR A 267 9.05 1.84 -9.41
CA TYR A 267 8.16 1.97 -10.57
C TYR A 267 8.71 1.24 -11.80
N GLY A 268 10.04 1.10 -11.90
CA GLY A 268 10.72 0.48 -13.04
C GLY A 268 10.86 1.38 -14.26
N LYS A 269 10.44 2.63 -14.17
CA LYS A 269 10.54 3.66 -15.23
C LYS A 269 10.97 4.99 -14.60
N ALA A 270 11.59 5.85 -15.37
CA ALA A 270 11.85 7.23 -14.95
C ALA A 270 10.52 7.96 -14.73
N VAL A 271 10.47 8.78 -13.70
CA VAL A 271 9.37 9.70 -13.41
C VAL A 271 9.89 11.14 -13.42
N CYS A 272 8.99 12.09 -13.52
CA CYS A 272 9.26 13.51 -13.34
C CYS A 272 8.25 14.03 -12.34
N SER A 273 8.69 14.23 -11.11
CA SER A 273 7.82 14.69 -10.03
C SER A 273 7.88 16.21 -9.86
N ALA A 274 6.88 16.75 -9.19
CA ALA A 274 6.86 18.12 -8.72
C ALA A 274 6.83 18.14 -7.19
N HIS A 275 7.53 19.13 -6.62
CA HIS A 275 7.47 19.36 -5.17
C HIS A 275 6.10 19.90 -4.78
N PHE A 276 5.60 19.42 -3.66
CA PHE A 276 4.41 19.94 -3.01
C PHE A 276 4.66 20.21 -1.53
N GLU A 277 4.36 21.43 -1.11
CA GLU A 277 4.44 21.85 0.31
C GLU A 277 3.06 21.66 0.96
N LEU A 278 3.02 20.81 2.02
CA LEU A 278 1.82 20.53 2.82
C LEU A 278 1.59 21.56 3.89
#